data_3a38c4f035055f19eb2691a7c9597575
#
_entry.id   3a38c4f035055f19eb2691a7c9597575
#
_cell.length_a   1.000
_cell.length_b   1.000
_cell.length_c   1.000
_cell.angle_alpha   90.00
_cell.angle_beta   90.00
_cell.angle_gamma   90.00
#
_symmetry.space_group_name_H-M   'P 1'
#
loop_
_entity.id
_entity.type
_entity.pdbx_description
1 polymer ?
#
loop_
_entity_poly.entity_id
_entity_poly.type
_entity_poly.pdbx_seq_one_letter_code
_entity_poly.pdbx_strand_id
1 'polypeptide(L)'
;MANAREILDRMKSIQDTMKITNAMYMISSSKLKKAKASLDETEPYFYSMQMAIGRILRHVPDMKSEFFNQRPEIKPEDRKVGYIVVTADKGLAGSYNHNIFKDVEECLKSNSHAKLFVVGEMGRHYFEKKGLEIAHQFHYTAQNPSVSRARNITEKILEEYLNKELDEVVIIYTKMLNGVQTETETRHLLPLEKEHFKI
;
A
#
# COMPACT_ATOMS: atom_id res chain seq x y z
N MET A 1 -21.53 -34.66 -31.66
CA MET A 1 -20.88 -33.73 -32.63
C MET A 1 -21.39 -32.34 -32.32
N ALA A 2 -20.49 -31.40 -32.02
CA ALA A 2 -20.88 -30.01 -31.82
C ALA A 2 -21.50 -29.49 -33.14
N ASN A 3 -22.67 -28.85 -33.05
CA ASN A 3 -23.38 -28.32 -34.21
C ASN A 3 -22.54 -27.11 -34.74
N ALA A 4 -22.42 -27.00 -36.07
CA ALA A 4 -21.70 -25.89 -36.72
C ALA A 4 -22.16 -24.52 -36.21
N ARG A 5 -23.44 -24.38 -35.87
CA ARG A 5 -24.01 -23.18 -35.25
C ARG A 5 -23.41 -22.89 -33.89
N GLU A 6 -23.23 -23.90 -33.05
CA GLU A 6 -22.58 -23.74 -31.71
C GLU A 6 -21.12 -23.26 -31.83
N ILE A 7 -20.41 -23.78 -32.84
CA ILE A 7 -19.03 -23.35 -33.10
C ILE A 7 -18.98 -21.89 -33.55
N LEU A 8 -19.89 -21.48 -34.43
CA LEU A 8 -19.99 -20.08 -34.87
C LEU A 8 -20.34 -19.12 -33.73
N ASP A 9 -21.26 -19.52 -32.85
CA ASP A 9 -21.63 -18.72 -31.67
C ASP A 9 -20.44 -18.57 -30.70
N ARG A 10 -19.69 -19.65 -30.50
CA ARG A 10 -18.43 -19.61 -29.70
C ARG A 10 -17.36 -18.71 -30.32
N MET A 11 -17.17 -18.81 -31.64
CA MET A 11 -16.23 -17.95 -32.37
C MET A 11 -16.61 -16.47 -32.20
N LYS A 12 -17.89 -16.13 -32.36
CA LYS A 12 -18.38 -14.76 -32.17
C LYS A 12 -18.14 -14.27 -30.73
N SER A 13 -18.46 -15.10 -29.74
CA SER A 13 -18.24 -14.79 -28.33
C SER A 13 -16.75 -14.53 -28.02
N ILE A 14 -15.85 -15.34 -28.58
CA ILE A 14 -14.39 -15.14 -28.42
C ILE A 14 -13.95 -13.84 -29.07
N GLN A 15 -14.45 -13.53 -30.29
CA GLN A 15 -14.13 -12.26 -30.96
C GLN A 15 -14.57 -11.03 -30.15
N ASP A 16 -15.76 -11.09 -29.56
CA ASP A 16 -16.28 -9.99 -28.74
C ASP A 16 -15.49 -9.85 -27.44
N THR A 17 -15.14 -10.96 -26.80
CA THR A 17 -14.25 -10.97 -25.63
C THR A 17 -12.88 -10.37 -25.96
N MET A 18 -12.33 -10.70 -27.14
CA MET A 18 -11.04 -10.16 -27.60
C MET A 18 -11.10 -8.63 -27.79
N LYS A 19 -12.20 -8.09 -28.33
CA LYS A 19 -12.39 -6.63 -28.46
C LYS A 19 -12.40 -5.95 -27.08
N ILE A 20 -13.13 -6.53 -26.12
CA ILE A 20 -13.19 -6.02 -24.73
C ILE A 20 -11.81 -6.05 -24.10
N THR A 21 -11.08 -7.17 -24.21
CA THR A 21 -9.73 -7.34 -23.67
C THR A 21 -8.74 -6.32 -24.26
N ASN A 22 -8.83 -6.08 -25.57
CA ASN A 22 -8.00 -5.06 -26.22
C ASN A 22 -8.31 -3.65 -25.72
N ALA A 23 -9.58 -3.31 -25.51
CA ALA A 23 -9.96 -2.04 -24.92
C ALA A 23 -9.43 -1.89 -23.49
N MET A 24 -9.54 -2.94 -22.67
CA MET A 24 -8.97 -2.97 -21.32
C MET A 24 -7.45 -2.83 -21.33
N TYR A 25 -6.75 -3.46 -22.26
CA TYR A 25 -5.31 -3.31 -22.43
C TYR A 25 -4.92 -1.86 -22.73
N MET A 26 -5.61 -1.21 -23.67
CA MET A 26 -5.34 0.20 -24.01
C MET A 26 -5.55 1.14 -22.82
N ILE A 27 -6.64 0.96 -22.07
CA ILE A 27 -6.95 1.75 -20.87
C ILE A 27 -5.88 1.51 -19.80
N SER A 28 -5.50 0.26 -19.54
CA SER A 28 -4.50 -0.09 -18.53
C SER A 28 -3.12 0.45 -18.88
N SER A 29 -2.73 0.37 -20.17
CA SER A 29 -1.45 0.93 -20.64
C SER A 29 -1.41 2.44 -20.48
N SER A 30 -2.50 3.15 -20.79
CA SER A 30 -2.59 4.59 -20.57
C SER A 30 -2.51 4.97 -19.10
N LYS A 31 -3.19 4.22 -18.22
CA LYS A 31 -3.14 4.44 -16.76
C LYS A 31 -1.74 4.17 -16.20
N LEU A 32 -1.07 3.12 -16.67
CA LEU A 32 0.30 2.82 -16.26
C LEU A 32 1.26 3.95 -16.62
N LYS A 33 1.16 4.48 -17.85
CA LYS A 33 1.98 5.62 -18.28
C LYS A 33 1.76 6.85 -17.40
N LYS A 34 0.49 7.15 -17.08
CA LYS A 34 0.15 8.28 -16.20
C LYS A 34 0.67 8.06 -14.78
N ALA A 35 0.55 6.84 -14.23
CA ALA A 35 1.03 6.52 -12.89
C ALA A 35 2.57 6.65 -12.80
N LYS A 36 3.29 6.18 -13.83
CA LYS A 36 4.76 6.35 -13.90
C LYS A 36 5.16 7.82 -13.94
N ALA A 37 4.53 8.63 -14.77
CA ALA A 37 4.82 10.07 -14.83
C ALA A 37 4.57 10.75 -13.47
N SER A 38 3.49 10.40 -12.78
CA SER A 38 3.20 10.93 -11.44
C SER A 38 4.23 10.50 -10.39
N LEU A 39 4.75 9.28 -10.50
CA LEU A 39 5.85 8.80 -9.64
C LEU A 39 7.14 9.59 -9.91
N ASP A 40 7.53 9.72 -11.16
CA ASP A 40 8.73 10.45 -11.60
C ASP A 40 8.71 11.93 -11.14
N GLU A 41 7.53 12.55 -11.10
CA GLU A 41 7.33 13.91 -10.58
C GLU A 41 7.42 13.99 -9.05
N THR A 42 7.02 12.94 -8.34
CA THR A 42 6.94 12.92 -6.87
C THR A 42 8.26 12.50 -6.23
N GLU A 43 9.00 11.61 -6.85
CA GLU A 43 10.22 11.00 -6.31
C GLU A 43 11.31 12.01 -5.95
N PRO A 44 11.62 13.05 -6.76
CA PRO A 44 12.61 14.07 -6.40
C PRO A 44 12.24 14.85 -5.14
N TYR A 45 10.95 15.10 -4.93
CA TYR A 45 10.47 15.75 -3.71
C TYR A 45 10.71 14.88 -2.47
N PHE A 46 10.42 13.59 -2.57
CA PHE A 46 10.67 12.62 -1.49
C PHE A 46 12.15 12.60 -1.09
N TYR A 47 13.07 12.49 -2.05
CA TYR A 47 14.51 12.50 -1.77
C TYR A 47 14.99 13.83 -1.19
N SER A 48 14.44 14.96 -1.65
CA SER A 48 14.75 16.28 -1.11
C SER A 48 14.36 16.40 0.37
N MET A 49 13.19 15.88 0.73
CA MET A 49 12.72 15.82 2.11
C MET A 49 13.63 14.92 2.98
N GLN A 50 13.98 13.74 2.48
CA GLN A 50 14.87 12.82 3.16
C GLN A 50 16.26 13.46 3.43
N MET A 51 16.83 14.14 2.43
CA MET A 51 18.08 14.87 2.58
C MET A 51 17.97 16.02 3.59
N ALA A 52 16.85 16.74 3.61
CA ALA A 52 16.63 17.82 4.57
C ALA A 52 16.61 17.29 6.01
N ILE A 53 15.90 16.19 6.26
CA ILE A 53 15.89 15.51 7.57
C ILE A 53 17.30 15.06 7.94
N GLY A 54 18.04 14.43 7.03
CA GLY A 54 19.41 14.00 7.26
C GLY A 54 20.36 15.15 7.61
N ARG A 55 20.19 16.33 7.00
CA ARG A 55 20.94 17.55 7.37
C ARG A 55 20.61 18.01 8.78
N ILE A 56 19.34 18.06 9.14
CA ILE A 56 18.89 18.45 10.48
C ILE A 56 19.51 17.51 11.53
N LEU A 57 19.42 16.20 11.32
CA LEU A 57 19.95 15.19 12.25
C LEU A 57 21.48 15.27 12.41
N ARG A 58 22.21 15.69 11.39
CA ARG A 58 23.66 15.93 11.50
C ARG A 58 24.01 17.13 12.38
N HIS A 59 23.19 18.20 12.35
CA HIS A 59 23.43 19.41 13.16
C HIS A 59 22.85 19.28 14.58
N VAL A 60 21.83 18.45 14.76
CA VAL A 60 21.17 18.22 16.04
C VAL A 60 21.04 16.71 16.29
N PRO A 61 22.17 15.99 16.55
CA PRO A 61 22.16 14.53 16.68
C PRO A 61 21.32 14.02 17.85
N ASP A 62 21.21 14.83 18.91
CA ASP A 62 20.44 14.51 20.12
C ASP A 62 18.99 15.00 20.08
N MET A 63 18.49 15.30 18.88
CA MET A 63 17.09 15.74 18.71
C MET A 63 16.13 14.71 19.31
N LYS A 64 15.35 15.18 20.29
CA LYS A 64 14.29 14.40 20.90
C LYS A 64 12.98 14.68 20.16
N SER A 65 12.36 13.65 19.64
CA SER A 65 11.05 13.71 19.00
C SER A 65 10.35 12.37 19.19
N GLU A 66 9.04 12.39 19.39
CA GLU A 66 8.23 11.18 19.50
C GLU A 66 8.35 10.30 18.22
N PHE A 67 8.62 10.90 17.07
CA PHE A 67 8.81 10.17 15.82
C PHE A 67 10.09 9.32 15.77
N PHE A 68 11.09 9.60 16.60
CA PHE A 68 12.33 8.82 16.74
C PHE A 68 12.36 7.99 18.02
N ASN A 69 11.33 8.05 18.85
CA ASN A 69 11.27 7.32 20.10
C ASN A 69 10.94 5.84 19.83
N GLN A 70 11.94 4.98 19.97
CA GLN A 70 11.82 3.54 19.73
C GLN A 70 11.04 2.80 20.82
N ARG A 71 10.57 3.51 21.87
CA ARG A 71 9.79 2.94 22.99
C ARG A 71 10.39 1.65 23.54
N PRO A 72 11.65 1.66 24.01
CA PRO A 72 12.35 0.45 24.44
C PRO A 72 11.72 -0.20 25.68
N GLU A 73 10.87 0.53 26.39
CA GLU A 73 10.12 0.05 27.55
C GLU A 73 8.99 -0.93 27.17
N ILE A 74 8.55 -0.96 25.90
CA ILE A 74 7.46 -1.83 25.42
C ILE A 74 8.09 -3.06 24.77
N LYS A 75 7.73 -4.24 25.27
CA LYS A 75 8.20 -5.49 24.69
C LYS A 75 7.63 -5.71 23.29
N PRO A 76 8.36 -6.39 22.39
CA PRO A 76 7.90 -6.61 21.01
C PRO A 76 6.52 -7.28 20.92
N GLU A 77 6.23 -8.23 21.82
CA GLU A 77 4.94 -8.94 21.86
C GLU A 77 3.75 -8.08 22.30
N ASP A 78 4.02 -6.99 23.05
CA ASP A 78 2.99 -6.10 23.58
C ASP A 78 2.77 -4.86 22.70
N ARG A 79 3.55 -4.69 21.62
CA ARG A 79 3.48 -3.53 20.74
C ARG A 79 2.19 -3.50 19.93
N LYS A 80 1.55 -2.35 19.92
CA LYS A 80 0.38 -2.06 19.09
C LYS A 80 0.85 -1.59 17.72
N VAL A 81 0.72 -2.44 16.72
CA VAL A 81 1.21 -2.15 15.36
C VAL A 81 0.06 -1.75 14.45
N GLY A 82 0.17 -0.57 13.82
CA GLY A 82 -0.72 -0.13 12.76
C GLY A 82 -0.19 -0.55 11.39
N TYR A 83 -0.92 -1.40 10.69
CA TYR A 83 -0.59 -1.81 9.33
C TYR A 83 -1.37 -1.00 8.30
N ILE A 84 -0.66 -0.18 7.52
CA ILE A 84 -1.22 0.49 6.35
C ILE A 84 -1.14 -0.49 5.19
N VAL A 85 -2.28 -0.97 4.73
CA VAL A 85 -2.36 -1.98 3.67
C VAL A 85 -2.84 -1.34 2.39
N VAL A 86 -1.97 -1.26 1.39
CA VAL A 86 -2.29 -0.63 0.10
C VAL A 86 -2.68 -1.68 -0.92
N THR A 87 -3.94 -1.69 -1.30
CA THR A 87 -4.53 -2.62 -2.28
C THR A 87 -5.15 -1.88 -3.45
N ALA A 88 -5.58 -2.59 -4.48
CA ALA A 88 -6.29 -2.02 -5.61
C ALA A 88 -7.76 -1.70 -5.26
N ASP A 89 -8.34 -0.74 -5.99
CA ASP A 89 -9.79 -0.47 -5.92
C ASP A 89 -10.61 -1.42 -6.79
N LYS A 90 -9.98 -2.11 -7.74
CA LYS A 90 -10.64 -3.02 -8.69
C LYS A 90 -9.87 -4.32 -8.81
N GLY A 91 -10.60 -5.39 -9.12
CA GLY A 91 -10.05 -6.71 -9.43
C GLY A 91 -9.40 -6.79 -10.83
N LEU A 92 -9.22 -8.01 -11.30
CA LEU A 92 -8.56 -8.35 -12.57
C LEU A 92 -7.09 -7.87 -12.64
N ALA A 93 -6.39 -7.92 -11.50
CA ALA A 93 -5.00 -7.51 -11.33
C ALA A 93 -4.05 -8.70 -11.07
N GLY A 94 -4.39 -9.90 -11.56
CA GLY A 94 -3.60 -11.11 -11.30
C GLY A 94 -3.42 -11.39 -9.80
N SER A 95 -2.22 -11.72 -9.38
CA SER A 95 -1.86 -12.01 -7.98
C SER A 95 -1.62 -10.75 -7.12
N TYR A 96 -1.73 -9.54 -7.69
CA TYR A 96 -1.38 -8.29 -7.01
C TYR A 96 -1.97 -8.17 -5.60
N ASN A 97 -3.30 -8.26 -5.48
CA ASN A 97 -3.95 -8.15 -4.17
C ASN A 97 -3.71 -9.40 -3.31
N HIS A 98 -3.66 -10.58 -3.93
CA HIS A 98 -3.50 -11.84 -3.21
C HIS A 98 -2.15 -11.92 -2.47
N ASN A 99 -1.08 -11.45 -3.09
CA ASN A 99 0.24 -11.40 -2.46
C ASN A 99 0.23 -10.49 -1.22
N ILE A 100 -0.38 -9.31 -1.32
CA ILE A 100 -0.54 -8.40 -0.17
C ILE A 100 -1.36 -9.06 0.94
N PHE A 101 -2.47 -9.72 0.61
CA PHE A 101 -3.31 -10.39 1.62
C PHE A 101 -2.55 -11.45 2.39
N LYS A 102 -1.71 -12.24 1.69
CA LYS A 102 -0.87 -13.26 2.32
C LYS A 102 0.11 -12.62 3.32
N ASP A 103 0.81 -11.58 2.93
CA ASP A 103 1.79 -10.91 3.79
C ASP A 103 1.11 -10.28 5.02
N VAL A 104 -0.06 -9.65 4.84
CA VAL A 104 -0.86 -9.12 5.95
C VAL A 104 -1.29 -10.23 6.91
N GLU A 105 -1.78 -11.36 6.40
CA GLU A 105 -2.19 -12.49 7.26
C GLU A 105 -1.01 -13.06 8.06
N GLU A 106 0.19 -13.08 7.49
CA GLU A 106 1.41 -13.48 8.21
C GLU A 106 1.76 -12.49 9.32
N CYS A 107 1.68 -11.20 9.05
CA CYS A 107 1.90 -10.16 10.06
C CYS A 107 0.88 -10.23 11.20
N LEU A 108 -0.40 -10.45 10.89
CA LEU A 108 -1.46 -10.57 11.90
C LEU A 108 -1.33 -11.78 12.80
N LYS A 109 -0.77 -12.90 12.29
CA LYS A 109 -0.48 -14.08 13.12
C LYS A 109 0.61 -13.82 14.16
N SER A 110 1.52 -12.90 13.83
CA SER A 110 2.68 -12.58 14.68
C SER A 110 2.37 -11.48 15.69
N ASN A 111 1.25 -10.75 15.53
CA ASN A 111 0.91 -9.63 16.40
C ASN A 111 -0.57 -9.61 16.75
N SER A 112 -0.89 -9.88 18.02
CA SER A 112 -2.28 -9.89 18.53
C SER A 112 -2.89 -8.50 18.73
N HIS A 113 -2.07 -7.46 18.74
CA HIS A 113 -2.47 -6.05 18.94
C HIS A 113 -2.39 -5.23 17.66
N ALA A 114 -2.55 -5.90 16.51
CA ALA A 114 -2.52 -5.26 15.21
C ALA A 114 -3.82 -4.49 14.90
N LYS A 115 -3.67 -3.30 14.32
CA LYS A 115 -4.77 -2.52 13.73
C LYS A 115 -4.57 -2.40 12.22
N LEU A 116 -5.63 -2.56 11.44
CA LEU A 116 -5.60 -2.45 9.99
C LEU A 116 -6.11 -1.08 9.51
N PHE A 117 -5.31 -0.41 8.69
CA PHE A 117 -5.65 0.80 7.96
C PHE A 117 -5.63 0.47 6.48
N VAL A 118 -6.79 0.28 5.88
CA VAL A 118 -6.91 -0.28 4.53
C VAL A 118 -7.13 0.80 3.49
N VAL A 119 -6.25 0.82 2.49
CA VAL A 119 -6.35 1.65 1.29
C VAL A 119 -6.76 0.74 0.14
N GLY A 120 -7.85 1.07 -0.54
CA GLY A 120 -8.37 0.32 -1.68
C GLY A 120 -9.52 -0.64 -1.35
N GLU A 121 -10.47 -0.72 -2.27
CA GLU A 121 -11.71 -1.47 -2.07
C GLU A 121 -11.52 -2.99 -2.02
N MET A 122 -10.52 -3.51 -2.74
CA MET A 122 -10.26 -4.96 -2.75
C MET A 122 -9.81 -5.46 -1.38
N GLY A 123 -8.96 -4.69 -0.69
CA GLY A 123 -8.54 -5.00 0.68
C GLY A 123 -9.70 -4.92 1.66
N ARG A 124 -10.51 -3.86 1.57
CA ARG A 124 -11.70 -3.71 2.42
C ARG A 124 -12.60 -4.93 2.33
N HIS A 125 -13.03 -5.29 1.13
CA HIS A 125 -13.92 -6.45 0.92
C HIS A 125 -13.30 -7.77 1.41
N TYR A 126 -11.99 -7.94 1.20
CA TYR A 126 -11.31 -9.16 1.62
C TYR A 126 -11.28 -9.30 3.14
N PHE A 127 -10.83 -8.28 3.86
CA PHE A 127 -10.66 -8.34 5.31
C PHE A 127 -12.00 -8.35 6.04
N GLU A 128 -13.02 -7.60 5.58
CA GLU A 128 -14.38 -7.68 6.10
C GLU A 128 -14.97 -9.09 5.95
N LYS A 129 -14.80 -9.72 4.78
CA LYS A 129 -15.26 -11.10 4.56
C LYS A 129 -14.57 -12.12 5.47
N LYS A 130 -13.33 -11.84 5.87
CA LYS A 130 -12.56 -12.65 6.84
C LYS A 130 -12.95 -12.38 8.29
N GLY A 131 -13.81 -11.42 8.54
CA GLY A 131 -14.19 -11.00 9.90
C GLY A 131 -13.09 -10.26 10.65
N LEU A 132 -12.11 -9.69 9.94
CA LEU A 132 -11.05 -8.87 10.53
C LEU A 132 -11.54 -7.45 10.71
N GLU A 133 -11.27 -6.89 11.89
CA GLU A 133 -11.61 -5.49 12.18
C GLU A 133 -10.68 -4.53 11.43
N ILE A 134 -11.27 -3.59 10.70
CA ILE A 134 -10.56 -2.52 10.00
C ILE A 134 -10.74 -1.24 10.83
N ALA A 135 -9.65 -0.73 11.39
CA ALA A 135 -9.66 0.47 12.21
C ALA A 135 -10.04 1.71 11.38
N HIS A 136 -9.56 1.80 10.15
CA HIS A 136 -9.92 2.88 9.22
C HIS A 136 -9.84 2.44 7.75
N GLN A 137 -10.77 2.95 6.95
CA GLN A 137 -10.87 2.66 5.52
C GLN A 137 -10.69 3.95 4.72
N PHE A 138 -9.88 3.89 3.66
CA PHE A 138 -9.63 5.02 2.77
C PHE A 138 -10.11 4.67 1.36
N HIS A 139 -11.31 5.17 1.02
CA HIS A 139 -11.97 4.85 -0.24
C HIS A 139 -11.33 5.58 -1.43
N TYR A 140 -11.26 4.91 -2.58
CA TYR A 140 -10.86 5.46 -3.89
C TYR A 140 -9.53 6.22 -3.91
N THR A 141 -8.64 5.95 -2.97
CA THR A 141 -7.34 6.61 -2.86
C THR A 141 -6.30 6.01 -3.78
N ALA A 142 -6.40 4.71 -4.09
CA ALA A 142 -5.42 4.01 -4.91
C ALA A 142 -5.45 4.43 -6.39
N GLN A 143 -6.62 4.80 -6.95
CA GLN A 143 -6.74 5.16 -8.37
C GLN A 143 -6.19 6.55 -8.72
N ASN A 144 -6.27 7.51 -7.80
CA ASN A 144 -5.82 8.88 -8.01
C ASN A 144 -5.04 9.36 -6.78
N PRO A 145 -3.81 8.91 -6.61
CA PRO A 145 -2.97 9.34 -5.50
C PRO A 145 -2.74 10.85 -5.57
N SER A 146 -2.80 11.52 -4.42
CA SER A 146 -2.50 12.93 -4.27
C SER A 146 -1.94 13.21 -2.89
N VAL A 147 -1.21 14.31 -2.75
CA VAL A 147 -0.67 14.75 -1.45
C VAL A 147 -1.80 14.96 -0.43
N SER A 148 -2.94 15.48 -0.85
CA SER A 148 -4.10 15.66 0.05
C SER A 148 -4.63 14.32 0.57
N ARG A 149 -4.74 13.31 -0.28
CA ARG A 149 -5.17 11.97 0.12
C ARG A 149 -4.15 11.29 1.03
N ALA A 150 -2.87 11.40 0.71
CA ALA A 150 -1.79 10.91 1.56
C ALA A 150 -1.82 11.58 2.93
N ARG A 151 -2.09 12.89 2.99
CA ARG A 151 -2.24 13.64 4.24
C ARG A 151 -3.40 13.10 5.08
N ASN A 152 -4.57 12.87 4.49
CA ASN A 152 -5.73 12.32 5.23
C ASN A 152 -5.42 10.95 5.86
N ILE A 153 -4.69 10.09 5.14
CA ILE A 153 -4.23 8.80 5.67
C ILE A 153 -3.27 9.04 6.85
N THR A 154 -2.28 9.90 6.63
CA THR A 154 -1.22 10.18 7.62
C THR A 154 -1.77 10.82 8.88
N GLU A 155 -2.68 11.79 8.77
CA GLU A 155 -3.27 12.49 9.92
C GLU A 155 -3.95 11.52 10.88
N LYS A 156 -4.74 10.58 10.37
CA LYS A 156 -5.41 9.57 11.20
C LYS A 156 -4.42 8.66 11.93
N ILE A 157 -3.41 8.21 11.24
CA ILE A 157 -2.41 7.31 11.79
C ILE A 157 -1.51 8.02 12.79
N LEU A 158 -1.12 9.28 12.50
CA LEU A 158 -0.32 10.10 13.42
C LEU A 158 -1.09 10.45 14.69
N GLU A 159 -2.40 10.73 14.60
CA GLU A 159 -3.24 10.94 15.77
C GLU A 159 -3.17 9.74 16.72
N GLU A 160 -3.39 8.52 16.23
CA GLU A 160 -3.31 7.31 17.05
C GLU A 160 -1.88 7.03 17.57
N TYR A 161 -0.86 7.29 16.76
CA TYR A 161 0.54 7.12 17.17
C TYR A 161 0.94 8.08 18.28
N LEU A 162 0.60 9.37 18.16
CA LEU A 162 0.90 10.39 19.18
C LEU A 162 0.10 10.18 20.46
N ASN A 163 -1.12 9.66 20.36
CA ASN A 163 -1.96 9.30 21.51
C ASN A 163 -1.54 7.97 22.16
N LYS A 164 -0.46 7.32 21.67
CA LYS A 164 0.03 6.02 22.17
C LYS A 164 -0.99 4.88 22.01
N GLU A 165 -1.89 5.02 21.06
CA GLU A 165 -2.76 3.92 20.62
C GLU A 165 -2.07 2.99 19.62
N LEU A 166 -0.99 3.48 18.98
CA LEU A 166 -0.06 2.72 18.18
C LEU A 166 1.37 2.95 18.68
N ASP A 167 2.18 1.91 18.69
CA ASP A 167 3.60 1.93 19.03
C ASP A 167 4.49 1.85 17.79
N GLU A 168 4.00 1.20 16.76
CA GLU A 168 4.65 1.06 15.46
C GLU A 168 3.66 1.29 14.32
N VAL A 169 4.18 1.77 13.20
CA VAL A 169 3.42 1.89 11.95
C VAL A 169 4.21 1.24 10.83
N VAL A 170 3.58 0.32 10.15
CA VAL A 170 4.15 -0.46 9.05
C VAL A 170 3.28 -0.30 7.81
N ILE A 171 3.88 -0.12 6.65
CA ILE A 171 3.17 -0.12 5.37
C ILE A 171 3.45 -1.41 4.61
N ILE A 172 2.40 -2.02 4.07
CA ILE A 172 2.46 -3.19 3.19
C ILE A 172 1.89 -2.78 1.84
N TYR A 173 2.71 -2.84 0.81
CA TYR A 173 2.36 -2.39 -0.53
C TYR A 173 3.10 -3.16 -1.60
N THR A 174 2.70 -3.01 -2.84
CA THR A 174 3.40 -3.61 -3.98
C THR A 174 4.30 -2.58 -4.64
N LYS A 175 5.59 -2.88 -4.72
CA LYS A 175 6.60 -2.10 -5.40
C LYS A 175 6.83 -2.62 -6.81
N MET A 176 6.92 -1.72 -7.75
CA MET A 176 7.30 -2.05 -9.13
C MET A 176 8.83 -2.03 -9.25
N LEU A 177 9.44 -3.19 -9.53
CA LEU A 177 10.88 -3.31 -9.76
C LEU A 177 11.25 -2.88 -11.18
N ASN A 178 10.42 -3.26 -12.14
CA ASN A 178 10.56 -2.90 -13.55
C ASN A 178 9.20 -3.00 -14.26
N GLY A 179 9.19 -2.89 -15.59
CA GLY A 179 7.93 -2.90 -16.37
C GLY A 179 7.13 -4.20 -16.30
N VAL A 180 7.70 -5.28 -15.77
CA VAL A 180 7.11 -6.63 -15.74
C VAL A 180 7.04 -7.20 -14.32
N GLN A 181 8.01 -6.88 -13.47
CA GLN A 181 8.17 -7.47 -12.15
C GLN A 181 7.69 -6.52 -11.06
N THR A 182 6.92 -7.07 -10.15
CA THR A 182 6.46 -6.42 -8.92
C THR A 182 6.71 -7.35 -7.75
N GLU A 183 6.94 -6.77 -6.59
CA GLU A 183 7.05 -7.51 -5.32
C GLU A 183 6.26 -6.79 -4.22
N THR A 184 5.78 -7.54 -3.25
CA THR A 184 5.24 -6.95 -2.02
C THR A 184 6.40 -6.52 -1.13
N GLU A 185 6.27 -5.34 -0.55
CA GLU A 185 7.24 -4.78 0.38
C GLU A 185 6.54 -4.45 1.69
N THR A 186 7.13 -4.87 2.78
CA THR A 186 6.72 -4.49 4.14
C THR A 186 7.79 -3.55 4.68
N ARG A 187 7.39 -2.32 5.02
CA ARG A 187 8.32 -1.27 5.43
C ARG A 187 7.87 -0.59 6.71
N HIS A 188 8.79 -0.46 7.66
CA HIS A 188 8.56 0.35 8.86
C HIS A 188 8.55 1.83 8.51
N LEU A 189 7.50 2.52 8.99
CA LEU A 189 7.36 3.97 8.85
C LEU A 189 7.60 4.70 10.17
N LEU A 190 7.10 4.16 11.26
CA LEU A 190 7.26 4.74 12.60
C LEU A 190 7.53 3.63 13.63
N PRO A 191 8.38 3.90 14.62
CA PRO A 191 9.23 5.10 14.77
C PRO A 191 10.27 5.21 13.65
N LEU A 192 10.68 6.45 13.33
CA LEU A 192 11.72 6.70 12.34
C LEU A 192 13.08 6.22 12.86
N GLU A 193 13.86 5.59 11.99
CA GLU A 193 15.25 5.21 12.26
C GLU A 193 16.20 6.27 11.72
N LYS A 194 17.05 6.81 12.59
CA LYS A 194 18.03 7.86 12.19
C LYS A 194 18.97 7.36 11.10
N GLU A 195 19.22 6.05 11.07
CA GLU A 195 20.08 5.38 10.09
C GLU A 195 19.60 5.57 8.66
N HIS A 196 18.29 5.60 8.42
CA HIS A 196 17.68 5.78 7.09
C HIS A 196 17.94 7.19 6.50
N PHE A 197 18.38 8.15 7.34
CA PHE A 197 18.67 9.53 6.93
C PHE A 197 20.17 9.83 6.87
N LYS A 198 21.03 8.85 7.11
CA LYS A 198 22.47 8.99 6.94
C LYS A 198 22.81 8.87 5.44
N ILE A 199 23.01 10.01 4.80
CA ILE A 199 23.45 10.13 3.40
C ILE A 199 24.88 10.64 3.39
#